data_5a664a5e1a1ccb0a4f1e4d80a2ecbde2
#
_entry.id   5a664a5e1a1ccb0a4f1e4d80a2ecbde2
#
_cell.length_a   1.000
_cell.length_b   1.000
_cell.length_c   1.000
_cell.angle_alpha   90.00
_cell.angle_beta   90.00
_cell.angle_gamma   90.00
#
_symmetry.space_group_name_H-M   'P 1'
#
loop_
_entity.id
_entity.type
_entity.pdbx_description
1 polymer ?
#
loop_
_entity_poly.entity_id
_entity_poly.type
_entity_poly.pdbx_seq_one_letter_code
_entity_poly.pdbx_strand_id
1 'polypeptide(L)'
;VFLFVSVHSQINHSHNGLRAGDQIIKQQVEYKEPGESGSNQLWDFSNLKTINPEYKLTYSSPPLQGDSLYILGDYTFKKKDVTDGELVVGTEHNTMYYYRIKDDSLLLLGHENPTVKLQYAEPFFVMTYPLSAGQIKNSVYQTKGLYSGTVKIQTHGNITVIADAYGKMVLPTGDTLNPVLRVKTIHTIGDVKDDIKLPATKHVETHRWYTKGYRYPVFETIRNTDITTNEEKELFKTAFYYPPQEHLYIDTDPENQKLLEEMWDMENQLNDNQEDEKQAQTVSLADIMDCKIYPNPVTTTLYLEYELKQDAKVSFQLYTIGGSPVKLTNAKQKTAGTY
;
A
#
# COMPACT_ATOMS: atom_id res chain seq x y z
N VAL A 1 5.01 8.76 41.94
CA VAL A 1 4.56 9.28 40.63
C VAL A 1 4.89 8.24 39.59
N PHE A 2 3.92 7.45 39.17
CA PHE A 2 4.09 6.54 38.04
C PHE A 2 3.87 7.36 36.76
N LEU A 3 4.93 7.59 36.00
CA LEU A 3 4.85 8.06 34.62
C LEU A 3 4.29 6.88 33.79
N PHE A 4 3.00 6.91 33.47
CA PHE A 4 2.47 6.10 32.41
C PHE A 4 3.00 6.68 31.08
N VAL A 5 4.04 6.09 30.53
CA VAL A 5 4.40 6.31 29.14
C VAL A 5 3.33 5.62 28.32
N SER A 6 2.35 6.39 27.88
CA SER A 6 1.37 5.92 26.89
C SER A 6 2.13 5.67 25.60
N VAL A 7 2.38 4.41 25.25
CA VAL A 7 2.88 4.03 23.93
C VAL A 7 1.74 4.31 22.94
N HIS A 8 1.66 5.54 22.46
CA HIS A 8 0.74 5.88 21.40
C HIS A 8 1.29 5.29 20.09
N SER A 9 0.42 4.70 19.31
CA SER A 9 0.76 4.26 17.96
C SER A 9 1.32 5.44 17.19
N GLN A 10 2.46 5.26 16.58
CA GLN A 10 3.20 6.26 15.82
C GLN A 10 3.45 5.73 14.41
N ILE A 11 3.12 6.54 13.42
CA ILE A 11 3.47 6.27 12.03
C ILE A 11 4.87 6.82 11.81
N ASN A 12 5.78 6.04 11.25
CA ASN A 12 7.14 6.47 10.94
C ASN A 12 7.54 6.05 9.51
N HIS A 13 8.54 6.74 8.96
CA HIS A 13 8.94 6.53 7.57
C HIS A 13 9.49 5.12 7.32
N SER A 14 10.31 4.58 8.21
CA SER A 14 10.92 3.25 8.03
C SER A 14 9.87 2.12 7.94
N HIS A 15 8.77 2.26 8.66
CA HIS A 15 7.71 1.26 8.71
C HIS A 15 6.57 1.54 7.73
N ASN A 16 6.17 2.81 7.59
CA ASN A 16 4.94 3.20 6.88
C ASN A 16 5.20 3.99 5.60
N GLY A 17 6.47 4.20 5.22
CA GLY A 17 6.83 4.81 3.93
C GLY A 17 6.40 3.94 2.76
N LEU A 18 6.03 4.59 1.64
CA LEU A 18 5.73 3.89 0.40
C LEU A 18 6.97 3.14 -0.10
N ARG A 19 6.80 1.91 -0.53
CA ARG A 19 7.90 1.06 -1.01
C ARG A 19 7.65 0.66 -2.46
N ALA A 20 8.57 1.00 -3.36
CA ALA A 20 8.51 0.57 -4.74
C ALA A 20 8.67 -0.96 -4.83
N GLY A 21 7.80 -1.60 -5.60
CA GLY A 21 7.70 -3.06 -5.73
C GLY A 21 6.46 -3.64 -5.02
N ASP A 22 5.85 -2.93 -4.09
CA ASP A 22 4.69 -3.42 -3.37
C ASP A 22 3.44 -3.44 -4.24
N GLN A 23 2.68 -4.50 -4.10
CA GLN A 23 1.34 -4.66 -4.67
C GLN A 23 0.36 -4.93 -3.55
N ILE A 24 -0.66 -4.12 -3.46
CA ILE A 24 -1.69 -4.18 -2.43
C ILE A 24 -3.00 -4.60 -3.09
N ILE A 25 -3.63 -5.64 -2.58
CA ILE A 25 -5.02 -5.99 -2.91
C ILE A 25 -5.88 -5.48 -1.77
N LYS A 26 -6.73 -4.52 -2.06
CA LYS A 26 -7.73 -4.02 -1.12
C LYS A 26 -9.14 -4.37 -1.58
N GLN A 27 -10.08 -4.38 -0.69
CA GLN A 27 -11.48 -4.68 -0.96
C GLN A 27 -12.31 -3.42 -0.79
N GLN A 28 -13.11 -3.07 -1.79
CA GLN A 28 -14.15 -2.08 -1.59
C GLN A 28 -15.28 -2.71 -0.79
N VAL A 29 -15.66 -2.06 0.31
CA VAL A 29 -16.69 -2.54 1.22
C VAL A 29 -17.80 -1.50 1.39
N GLU A 30 -18.90 -1.90 2.04
CA GLU A 30 -19.96 -0.95 2.42
C GLU A 30 -19.36 0.19 3.25
N TYR A 31 -19.80 1.42 2.95
CA TYR A 31 -19.36 2.59 3.70
C TYR A 31 -19.89 2.56 5.12
N LYS A 32 -19.01 2.81 6.06
CA LYS A 32 -19.36 3.04 7.46
C LYS A 32 -18.77 4.36 7.93
N GLU A 33 -19.53 5.12 8.68
CA GLU A 33 -19.06 6.39 9.22
C GLU A 33 -17.82 6.18 10.09
N PRO A 34 -16.80 7.05 9.98
CA PRO A 34 -15.53 6.88 10.68
C PRO A 34 -15.60 7.05 12.20
N GLY A 35 -16.73 7.52 12.73
CA GLY A 35 -16.91 7.77 14.15
C GLY A 35 -16.22 9.04 14.66
N GLU A 36 -16.36 9.29 15.96
CA GLU A 36 -15.83 10.49 16.61
C GLU A 36 -14.30 10.51 16.69
N SER A 37 -13.72 11.70 16.88
CA SER A 37 -12.30 11.89 17.18
C SER A 37 -12.00 11.62 18.66
N GLY A 38 -10.75 11.38 19.01
CA GLY A 38 -10.29 11.24 20.39
C GLY A 38 -9.70 9.88 20.72
N SER A 39 -9.52 9.64 22.02
CA SER A 39 -8.91 8.44 22.57
C SER A 39 -9.92 7.33 22.82
N ASN A 40 -9.39 6.09 22.93
CA ASN A 40 -10.17 4.90 23.33
C ASN A 40 -11.35 4.61 22.39
N GLN A 41 -11.23 4.93 21.12
CA GLN A 41 -12.25 4.62 20.13
C GLN A 41 -12.35 3.09 19.90
N LEU A 42 -13.56 2.66 19.54
CA LEU A 42 -13.81 1.29 19.06
C LEU A 42 -14.45 1.37 17.67
N TRP A 43 -13.71 0.93 16.66
CA TRP A 43 -14.22 0.82 15.30
C TRP A 43 -14.56 -0.65 15.02
N ASP A 44 -15.83 -0.97 14.95
CA ASP A 44 -16.30 -2.31 14.61
C ASP A 44 -16.72 -2.35 13.14
N PHE A 45 -15.89 -2.97 12.33
CA PHE A 45 -16.11 -3.17 10.89
C PHE A 45 -16.41 -4.64 10.53
N SER A 46 -16.68 -5.50 11.53
CA SER A 46 -16.87 -6.95 11.36
C SER A 46 -18.03 -7.35 10.43
N ASN A 47 -19.05 -6.48 10.29
CA ASN A 47 -20.26 -6.80 9.52
C ASN A 47 -20.31 -6.12 8.12
N LEU A 48 -19.20 -5.57 7.64
CA LEU A 48 -19.19 -4.90 6.35
C LEU A 48 -19.16 -5.92 5.20
N LYS A 49 -20.05 -5.72 4.23
CA LYS A 49 -20.09 -6.54 3.03
C LYS A 49 -19.11 -6.01 1.99
N THR A 50 -18.43 -6.94 1.34
CA THR A 50 -17.57 -6.63 0.20
C THR A 50 -18.40 -6.30 -1.03
N ILE A 51 -18.10 -5.17 -1.66
CA ILE A 51 -18.71 -4.71 -2.93
C ILE A 51 -17.85 -5.15 -4.10
N ASN A 52 -16.51 -4.93 -3.99
CA ASN A 52 -15.53 -5.38 -4.97
C ASN A 52 -14.36 -6.04 -4.22
N PRO A 53 -14.12 -7.34 -4.42
CA PRO A 53 -13.12 -8.09 -3.66
C PRO A 53 -11.67 -7.80 -4.08
N GLU A 54 -11.45 -7.30 -5.29
CA GLU A 54 -10.11 -7.11 -5.84
C GLU A 54 -9.91 -5.70 -6.40
N TYR A 55 -9.38 -4.86 -5.54
CA TYR A 55 -9.00 -3.51 -5.89
C TYR A 55 -7.49 -3.38 -5.80
N LYS A 56 -6.82 -3.33 -6.94
CA LYS A 56 -5.37 -3.39 -7.00
C LYS A 56 -4.74 -2.01 -6.96
N LEU A 57 -3.80 -1.81 -6.02
CA LEU A 57 -2.89 -0.68 -5.94
C LEU A 57 -1.45 -1.21 -6.03
N THR A 58 -0.64 -0.63 -6.91
CA THR A 58 0.79 -0.99 -7.02
C THR A 58 1.65 0.24 -6.80
N TYR A 59 2.78 0.04 -6.12
CA TYR A 59 3.83 1.04 -6.03
C TYR A 59 5.04 0.60 -6.85
N SER A 60 5.60 1.50 -7.64
CA SER A 60 6.77 1.22 -8.49
C SER A 60 7.71 2.43 -8.52
N SER A 61 8.94 2.20 -8.96
CA SER A 61 9.77 3.32 -9.37
C SER A 61 9.22 3.95 -10.65
N PRO A 62 9.44 5.25 -10.90
CA PRO A 62 9.09 5.89 -12.17
C PRO A 62 9.70 5.13 -13.35
N PRO A 63 8.96 4.97 -14.46
CA PRO A 63 9.52 4.35 -15.68
C PRO A 63 10.77 5.07 -16.19
N LEU A 64 11.75 4.32 -16.63
CA LEU A 64 13.02 4.84 -17.16
C LEU A 64 13.09 4.68 -18.69
N GLN A 65 13.60 5.70 -19.37
CA GLN A 65 14.03 5.64 -20.75
C GLN A 65 15.45 6.22 -20.84
N GLY A 66 16.45 5.34 -20.96
CA GLY A 66 17.84 5.74 -20.75
C GLY A 66 18.05 6.34 -19.37
N ASP A 67 18.54 7.57 -19.28
CA ASP A 67 18.75 8.31 -18.03
C ASP A 67 17.56 9.18 -17.62
N SER A 68 16.47 9.14 -18.36
CA SER A 68 15.30 9.98 -18.14
C SER A 68 14.19 9.23 -17.41
N LEU A 69 13.63 9.87 -16.39
CA LEU A 69 12.47 9.38 -15.66
C LEU A 69 11.19 9.91 -16.30
N TYR A 70 10.21 9.03 -16.47
CA TYR A 70 8.87 9.42 -16.88
C TYR A 70 8.08 9.94 -15.68
N ILE A 71 7.71 11.22 -15.72
CA ILE A 71 6.88 11.85 -14.69
C ILE A 71 5.85 12.74 -15.39
N LEU A 72 4.57 12.47 -15.18
CA LEU A 72 3.46 13.27 -15.70
C LEU A 72 3.52 13.50 -17.23
N GLY A 73 3.80 12.44 -17.97
CA GLY A 73 3.86 12.50 -19.44
C GLY A 73 5.14 13.11 -20.00
N ASP A 74 6.17 13.27 -19.18
CA ASP A 74 7.39 13.95 -19.55
C ASP A 74 8.63 13.14 -19.13
N TYR A 75 9.65 13.12 -20.01
CA TYR A 75 10.97 12.51 -19.79
C TYR A 75 12.07 13.55 -19.54
N THR A 76 11.72 14.79 -19.19
CA THR A 76 12.71 15.84 -18.91
C THR A 76 13.48 15.63 -17.62
N PHE A 77 12.93 14.87 -16.68
CA PHE A 77 13.59 14.58 -15.42
C PHE A 77 14.72 13.57 -15.60
N LYS A 78 15.94 13.95 -15.24
CA LYS A 78 17.08 13.01 -15.27
C LYS A 78 17.23 12.32 -13.92
N LYS A 79 17.58 11.03 -13.94
CA LYS A 79 17.81 10.25 -12.71
C LYS A 79 18.84 10.90 -11.79
N LYS A 80 19.90 11.51 -12.36
CA LYS A 80 20.94 12.23 -11.62
C LYS A 80 20.44 13.50 -10.90
N ASP A 81 19.34 14.08 -11.39
CA ASP A 81 18.77 15.31 -10.85
C ASP A 81 17.79 15.01 -9.69
N VAL A 82 17.46 13.73 -9.47
CA VAL A 82 16.64 13.26 -8.35
C VAL A 82 17.57 12.96 -7.16
N THR A 83 18.28 13.98 -6.71
CA THR A 83 19.13 13.90 -5.51
C THR A 83 18.38 14.25 -4.24
N ASP A 84 17.14 14.74 -4.39
CA ASP A 84 16.35 15.35 -3.34
C ASP A 84 15.10 14.47 -3.04
N GLY A 85 15.34 13.35 -2.36
CA GLY A 85 14.32 12.39 -1.94
C GLY A 85 14.11 11.22 -2.92
N GLU A 86 13.23 10.33 -2.51
CA GLU A 86 12.83 9.14 -3.27
C GLU A 86 11.54 9.42 -4.07
N LEU A 87 11.48 8.91 -5.31
CA LEU A 87 10.29 8.99 -6.15
C LEU A 87 9.61 7.62 -6.22
N VAL A 88 8.31 7.60 -5.95
CA VAL A 88 7.45 6.42 -6.03
C VAL A 88 6.20 6.73 -6.84
N VAL A 89 5.80 5.81 -7.71
CA VAL A 89 4.56 5.90 -8.49
C VAL A 89 3.56 4.89 -7.97
N GLY A 90 2.44 5.38 -7.42
CA GLY A 90 1.29 4.56 -7.09
C GLY A 90 0.35 4.45 -8.29
N THR A 91 0.00 3.24 -8.70
CA THR A 91 -0.94 3.03 -9.82
C THR A 91 -2.19 2.33 -9.32
N GLU A 92 -3.33 2.98 -9.55
CA GLU A 92 -4.65 2.49 -9.17
C GLU A 92 -5.69 2.97 -10.21
N HIS A 93 -6.58 2.10 -10.68
CA HIS A 93 -7.63 2.42 -11.67
C HIS A 93 -7.11 3.20 -12.89
N ASN A 94 -6.04 2.73 -13.50
CA ASN A 94 -5.37 3.39 -14.62
C ASN A 94 -4.94 4.84 -14.32
N THR A 95 -4.85 5.22 -13.06
CA THR A 95 -4.31 6.51 -12.63
C THR A 95 -2.97 6.30 -11.97
N MET A 96 -1.96 7.02 -12.42
CA MET A 96 -0.64 7.07 -11.82
C MET A 96 -0.52 8.30 -10.93
N TYR A 97 -0.16 8.10 -9.69
CA TYR A 97 0.10 9.12 -8.67
C TYR A 97 1.61 9.18 -8.41
N TYR A 98 2.23 10.34 -8.62
CA TYR A 98 3.66 10.56 -8.48
C TYR A 98 3.97 11.14 -7.12
N TYR A 99 4.63 10.35 -6.28
CA TYR A 99 5.00 10.75 -4.93
C TYR A 99 6.49 11.06 -4.83
N ARG A 100 6.82 11.99 -3.94
CA ARG A 100 8.19 12.24 -3.47
C ARG A 100 8.25 12.11 -1.97
N ILE A 101 9.22 11.35 -1.49
CA ILE A 101 9.54 11.24 -0.07
C ILE A 101 10.78 12.10 0.16
N LYS A 102 10.64 13.16 0.95
CA LYS A 102 11.69 14.13 1.23
C LYS A 102 11.51 14.73 2.63
N ASP A 103 12.61 14.90 3.38
CA ASP A 103 12.61 15.56 4.69
C ASP A 103 11.48 15.07 5.61
N ASP A 104 11.37 13.75 5.75
CA ASP A 104 10.31 13.09 6.51
C ASP A 104 8.88 13.45 6.08
N SER A 105 8.70 13.89 4.85
CA SER A 105 7.39 14.20 4.28
C SER A 105 7.09 13.38 3.03
N LEU A 106 5.86 12.92 2.93
CA LEU A 106 5.30 12.34 1.72
C LEU A 106 4.52 13.41 0.96
N LEU A 107 4.97 13.70 -0.24
CA LEU A 107 4.40 14.73 -1.11
C LEU A 107 3.85 14.11 -2.39
N LEU A 108 2.67 14.52 -2.84
CA LEU A 108 2.12 14.18 -4.15
C LEU A 108 2.49 15.28 -5.15
N LEU A 109 3.23 14.94 -6.18
CA LEU A 109 3.70 15.86 -7.24
C LEU A 109 2.67 16.05 -8.34
N GLY A 110 1.81 15.06 -8.54
CA GLY A 110 0.78 15.09 -9.56
C GLY A 110 0.17 13.71 -9.79
N HIS A 111 -0.79 13.66 -10.68
CA HIS A 111 -1.36 12.41 -11.17
C HIS A 111 -1.74 12.51 -12.63
N GLU A 112 -1.78 11.37 -13.29
CA GLU A 112 -2.26 11.27 -14.66
C GLU A 112 -3.05 9.97 -14.90
N ASN A 113 -4.01 10.10 -15.79
CA ASN A 113 -4.75 8.98 -16.35
C ASN A 113 -5.06 9.31 -17.82
N PRO A 114 -5.75 8.45 -18.59
CA PRO A 114 -6.03 8.71 -20.02
C PRO A 114 -6.74 10.03 -20.33
N THR A 115 -7.44 10.62 -19.36
CA THR A 115 -8.22 11.84 -19.58
C THR A 115 -7.67 13.07 -18.83
N VAL A 116 -6.95 12.89 -17.76
CA VAL A 116 -6.45 13.99 -16.91
C VAL A 116 -4.96 13.86 -16.70
N LYS A 117 -4.26 14.98 -16.84
CA LYS A 117 -2.88 15.16 -16.38
C LYS A 117 -2.85 16.38 -15.48
N LEU A 118 -2.52 16.20 -14.21
CA LEU A 118 -2.52 17.27 -13.23
C LEU A 118 -1.19 17.30 -12.46
N GLN A 119 -0.49 18.41 -12.53
CA GLN A 119 0.75 18.68 -11.81
C GLN A 119 0.47 19.62 -10.64
N TYR A 120 1.04 19.33 -9.48
CA TYR A 120 1.03 20.22 -8.33
C TYR A 120 2.23 21.18 -8.43
N ALA A 121 1.95 22.47 -8.61
CA ALA A 121 2.97 23.53 -8.62
C ALA A 121 3.56 23.73 -7.22
N GLU A 122 2.68 23.67 -6.21
CA GLU A 122 3.04 23.48 -4.80
C GLU A 122 2.59 22.06 -4.46
N PRO A 123 3.53 21.12 -4.12
CA PRO A 123 3.21 19.74 -3.90
C PRO A 123 2.12 19.54 -2.84
N PHE A 124 1.22 18.61 -3.10
CA PHE A 124 0.19 18.23 -2.14
C PHE A 124 0.84 17.45 -1.00
N PHE A 125 0.74 17.98 0.21
CA PHE A 125 1.23 17.33 1.41
C PHE A 125 0.31 16.15 1.79
N VAL A 126 0.85 14.94 1.77
CA VAL A 126 0.10 13.72 2.09
C VAL A 126 0.27 13.34 3.55
N MET A 127 1.52 13.32 4.06
CA MET A 127 1.84 12.90 5.42
C MET A 127 3.22 13.42 5.85
N THR A 128 3.42 13.57 7.16
CA THR A 128 4.75 13.72 7.78
C THR A 128 5.11 12.49 8.60
N TYR A 129 6.39 12.26 8.77
CA TYR A 129 6.94 11.22 9.61
C TYR A 129 7.92 11.84 10.62
N PRO A 130 7.90 11.49 11.91
CA PRO A 130 6.87 10.67 12.54
C PRO A 130 5.54 11.41 12.70
N LEU A 131 4.42 10.70 12.70
CA LEU A 131 3.10 11.24 13.00
C LEU A 131 2.52 10.52 14.23
N SER A 132 2.21 11.29 15.27
CA SER A 132 1.66 10.79 16.54
C SER A 132 0.28 11.37 16.82
N ALA A 133 -0.51 10.71 17.67
CA ALA A 133 -1.84 11.15 18.07
C ALA A 133 -1.86 12.62 18.51
N GLY A 134 -2.83 13.38 18.03
CA GLY A 134 -3.03 14.81 18.29
C GLY A 134 -2.20 15.74 17.42
N GLN A 135 -1.25 15.25 16.62
CA GLN A 135 -0.49 16.11 15.71
C GLN A 135 -1.33 16.55 14.51
N ILE A 136 -1.14 17.81 14.11
CA ILE A 136 -1.85 18.46 13.01
C ILE A 136 -0.82 19.10 12.09
N LYS A 137 -1.00 18.92 10.79
CA LYS A 137 -0.24 19.60 9.75
C LYS A 137 -1.19 20.27 8.77
N ASN A 138 -0.98 21.57 8.52
CA ASN A 138 -1.69 22.33 7.50
C ASN A 138 -0.75 22.68 6.36
N SER A 139 -1.27 22.62 5.13
CA SER A 139 -0.57 23.01 3.92
C SER A 139 -1.55 23.60 2.92
N VAL A 140 -1.03 24.27 1.91
CA VAL A 140 -1.77 24.72 0.75
C VAL A 140 -1.24 24.00 -0.47
N TYR A 141 -2.07 23.89 -1.52
CA TYR A 141 -1.63 23.37 -2.80
C TYR A 141 -2.21 24.19 -3.95
N GLN A 142 -1.56 24.10 -5.07
CA GLN A 142 -2.02 24.65 -6.34
C GLN A 142 -1.66 23.70 -7.47
N THR A 143 -2.60 23.48 -8.39
CA THR A 143 -2.39 22.58 -9.53
C THR A 143 -2.56 23.30 -10.85
N LYS A 144 -1.95 22.71 -11.87
CA LYS A 144 -2.19 23.04 -13.27
C LYS A 144 -2.17 21.76 -14.09
N GLY A 145 -2.98 21.69 -15.13
CA GLY A 145 -3.02 20.51 -15.96
C GLY A 145 -3.92 20.62 -17.17
N LEU A 146 -4.20 19.45 -17.74
CA LEU A 146 -5.01 19.29 -18.93
C LEU A 146 -6.08 18.23 -18.71
N TYR A 147 -7.29 18.50 -19.17
CA TYR A 147 -8.35 17.52 -19.35
C TYR A 147 -8.49 17.21 -20.83
N SER A 148 -8.57 15.93 -21.19
CA SER A 148 -8.63 15.44 -22.57
C SER A 148 -7.54 16.04 -23.49
N GLY A 149 -6.36 16.34 -22.94
CA GLY A 149 -5.22 16.86 -23.65
C GLY A 149 -5.31 18.33 -24.10
N THR A 150 -6.47 18.97 -23.99
CA THR A 150 -6.72 20.30 -24.57
C THR A 150 -7.27 21.34 -23.57
N VAL A 151 -8.14 20.94 -22.67
CA VAL A 151 -8.78 21.86 -21.72
C VAL A 151 -7.84 22.10 -20.55
N LYS A 152 -7.39 23.34 -20.38
CA LYS A 152 -6.59 23.74 -19.22
C LYS A 152 -7.44 23.69 -17.97
N ILE A 153 -6.92 23.07 -16.92
CA ILE A 153 -7.51 23.03 -15.59
C ILE A 153 -6.51 23.54 -14.59
N GLN A 154 -6.97 24.34 -13.64
CA GLN A 154 -6.18 24.85 -12.54
C GLN A 154 -7.05 24.83 -11.29
N THR A 155 -6.51 24.27 -10.21
CA THR A 155 -7.20 24.23 -8.92
C THR A 155 -6.26 24.66 -7.80
N HIS A 156 -6.86 25.02 -6.68
CA HIS A 156 -6.13 25.33 -5.45
C HIS A 156 -6.92 24.85 -4.24
N GLY A 157 -6.27 24.82 -3.08
CA GLY A 157 -6.97 24.47 -1.85
C GLY A 157 -6.05 24.38 -0.65
N ASN A 158 -6.67 23.99 0.46
CA ASN A 158 -6.00 23.74 1.73
C ASN A 158 -6.03 22.24 2.02
N ILE A 159 -5.02 21.78 2.74
CA ILE A 159 -4.91 20.42 3.22
C ILE A 159 -4.66 20.47 4.71
N THR A 160 -5.41 19.68 5.46
CA THR A 160 -5.17 19.45 6.89
C THR A 160 -5.03 17.96 7.10
N VAL A 161 -3.91 17.53 7.67
CA VAL A 161 -3.65 16.14 8.07
C VAL A 161 -3.59 16.09 9.59
N ILE A 162 -4.40 15.25 10.20
CA ILE A 162 -4.58 15.15 11.65
C ILE A 162 -4.53 13.68 12.07
N ALA A 163 -3.68 13.32 13.02
CA ALA A 163 -3.80 12.05 13.75
C ALA A 163 -4.86 12.25 14.86
N ASP A 164 -6.14 12.09 14.50
CA ASP A 164 -7.28 12.62 15.25
C ASP A 164 -7.90 11.66 16.25
N ALA A 165 -7.62 10.37 16.14
CA ALA A 165 -8.17 9.36 17.03
C ALA A 165 -7.26 8.15 17.16
N TYR A 166 -7.37 7.45 18.30
CA TYR A 166 -6.70 6.16 18.50
C TYR A 166 -7.57 5.23 19.36
N GLY A 167 -7.38 3.92 19.18
CA GLY A 167 -8.18 2.93 19.88
C GLY A 167 -8.02 1.52 19.36
N LYS A 168 -9.12 0.80 19.27
CA LYS A 168 -9.22 -0.60 18.80
C LYS A 168 -10.08 -0.69 17.56
N MET A 169 -9.78 -1.65 16.70
CA MET A 169 -10.57 -1.93 15.50
C MET A 169 -10.86 -3.43 15.40
N VAL A 170 -12.11 -3.76 15.09
CA VAL A 170 -12.51 -5.10 14.67
C VAL A 170 -12.61 -5.11 13.15
N LEU A 171 -11.81 -5.93 12.50
CA LEU A 171 -11.77 -6.08 11.04
C LEU A 171 -12.97 -6.86 10.50
N PRO A 172 -13.26 -6.78 9.19
CA PRO A 172 -14.27 -7.65 8.55
C PRO A 172 -14.02 -9.15 8.73
N THR A 173 -12.79 -9.56 8.96
CA THR A 173 -12.42 -10.95 9.31
C THR A 173 -12.78 -11.35 10.74
N GLY A 174 -13.13 -10.40 11.61
CA GLY A 174 -13.38 -10.61 13.05
C GLY A 174 -12.15 -10.37 13.93
N ASP A 175 -10.98 -10.24 13.35
CA ASP A 175 -9.73 -9.96 14.09
C ASP A 175 -9.77 -8.57 14.73
N THR A 176 -9.20 -8.47 15.93
CA THR A 176 -9.15 -7.21 16.67
C THR A 176 -7.73 -6.67 16.68
N LEU A 177 -7.56 -5.47 16.15
CA LEU A 177 -6.28 -4.74 16.15
C LEU A 177 -6.23 -3.72 17.30
N ASN A 178 -5.06 -3.64 17.97
CA ASN A 178 -4.82 -2.71 19.08
C ASN A 178 -3.30 -2.55 19.33
N PRO A 179 -2.74 -1.33 19.36
CA PRO A 179 -3.40 -0.04 19.12
C PRO A 179 -3.59 0.26 17.63
N VAL A 180 -4.62 1.06 17.33
CA VAL A 180 -4.86 1.60 15.99
C VAL A 180 -4.86 3.13 16.07
N LEU A 181 -4.15 3.79 15.16
CA LEU A 181 -4.13 5.24 14.98
C LEU A 181 -4.92 5.61 13.74
N ARG A 182 -5.85 6.55 13.87
CA ARG A 182 -6.56 7.13 12.73
C ARG A 182 -5.93 8.44 12.28
N VAL A 183 -5.69 8.54 10.98
CA VAL A 183 -5.27 9.78 10.33
C VAL A 183 -6.41 10.28 9.47
N LYS A 184 -6.87 11.49 9.78
CA LYS A 184 -7.88 12.22 9.03
C LYS A 184 -7.18 13.23 8.12
N THR A 185 -7.52 13.24 6.85
CA THR A 185 -7.10 14.25 5.88
C THR A 185 -8.32 15.00 5.40
N ILE A 186 -8.29 16.32 5.47
CA ILE A 186 -9.29 17.22 4.95
C ILE A 186 -8.66 18.04 3.84
N HIS A 187 -9.26 18.04 2.66
CA HIS A 187 -8.74 18.79 1.54
C HIS A 187 -9.88 19.54 0.82
N THR A 188 -9.73 20.83 0.67
CA THR A 188 -10.67 21.69 -0.05
C THR A 188 -10.20 21.91 -1.47
N ILE A 189 -11.13 22.05 -2.42
CA ILE A 189 -10.85 22.25 -3.84
C ILE A 189 -11.63 23.46 -4.35
N GLY A 190 -10.89 24.43 -4.87
CA GLY A 190 -11.43 25.59 -5.60
C GLY A 190 -10.79 25.69 -6.98
N ASP A 191 -11.52 26.20 -7.94
CA ASP A 191 -11.02 26.45 -9.30
C ASP A 191 -10.22 27.75 -9.36
N VAL A 192 -9.30 27.83 -10.34
CA VAL A 192 -8.62 29.08 -10.72
C VAL A 192 -9.10 29.44 -12.11
N LYS A 193 -9.63 30.65 -12.26
CA LYS A 193 -10.11 31.19 -13.54
C LYS A 193 -9.46 32.55 -13.78
N ASP A 194 -8.83 32.72 -14.93
CA ASP A 194 -8.13 33.97 -15.31
C ASP A 194 -7.16 34.44 -14.18
N ASP A 195 -6.38 33.48 -13.62
CA ASP A 195 -5.47 33.66 -12.49
C ASP A 195 -6.13 34.08 -11.16
N ILE A 196 -7.44 34.09 -11.09
CA ILE A 196 -8.22 34.40 -9.90
C ILE A 196 -8.60 33.08 -9.19
N LYS A 197 -8.22 32.95 -7.93
CA LYS A 197 -8.63 31.83 -7.06
C LYS A 197 -10.08 32.02 -6.65
N LEU A 198 -10.96 31.14 -7.09
CA LEU A 198 -12.36 31.12 -6.70
C LEU A 198 -12.52 30.42 -5.32
N PRO A 199 -13.60 30.68 -4.58
CA PRO A 199 -13.91 29.97 -3.35
C PRO A 199 -13.90 28.45 -3.57
N ALA A 200 -13.54 27.69 -2.54
CA ALA A 200 -13.63 26.25 -2.59
C ALA A 200 -15.06 25.79 -2.78
N THR A 201 -15.26 24.83 -3.68
CA THR A 201 -16.55 24.26 -4.03
C THR A 201 -16.71 22.82 -3.57
N LYS A 202 -15.60 22.15 -3.24
CA LYS A 202 -15.59 20.76 -2.82
C LYS A 202 -14.72 20.56 -1.59
N HIS A 203 -15.12 19.58 -0.82
CA HIS A 203 -14.44 19.13 0.37
C HIS A 203 -14.30 17.60 0.29
N VAL A 204 -13.06 17.12 0.39
CA VAL A 204 -12.77 15.68 0.46
C VAL A 204 -12.21 15.36 1.82
N GLU A 205 -12.87 14.45 2.51
CA GLU A 205 -12.46 13.92 3.79
C GLU A 205 -12.05 12.47 3.64
N THR A 206 -10.84 12.14 4.09
CA THR A 206 -10.30 10.78 4.04
C THR A 206 -9.87 10.39 5.45
N HIS A 207 -10.29 9.21 5.90
CA HIS A 207 -9.79 8.62 7.14
C HIS A 207 -9.02 7.35 6.79
N ARG A 208 -7.83 7.19 7.38
CA ARG A 208 -6.98 6.01 7.24
C ARG A 208 -6.60 5.50 8.62
N TRP A 209 -6.76 4.21 8.84
CA TRP A 209 -6.40 3.56 10.10
C TRP A 209 -5.12 2.77 9.94
N TYR A 210 -4.17 3.05 10.81
CA TYR A 210 -2.85 2.41 10.85
C TYR A 210 -2.67 1.65 12.15
N THR A 211 -1.99 0.53 12.09
CA THR A 211 -1.65 -0.26 13.26
C THR A 211 -0.22 -0.75 13.20
N LYS A 212 0.31 -1.17 14.33
CA LYS A 212 1.63 -1.78 14.45
C LYS A 212 1.71 -3.03 13.57
N GLY A 213 2.86 -3.30 13.02
CA GLY A 213 3.12 -4.50 12.22
C GLY A 213 2.70 -4.41 10.75
N TYR A 214 1.91 -3.41 10.37
CA TYR A 214 1.42 -3.22 8.99
C TYR A 214 2.01 -1.96 8.36
N ARG A 215 2.52 -2.09 7.14
CA ARG A 215 3.11 -0.95 6.40
C ARG A 215 2.08 0.06 5.96
N TYR A 216 0.97 -0.39 5.43
CA TYR A 216 -0.11 0.41 4.86
C TYR A 216 -1.30 0.52 5.82
N PRO A 217 -2.27 1.44 5.57
CA PRO A 217 -3.48 1.45 6.36
C PRO A 217 -4.21 0.11 6.26
N VAL A 218 -4.91 -0.26 7.31
CA VAL A 218 -5.75 -1.48 7.36
C VAL A 218 -7.18 -1.21 6.94
N PHE A 219 -7.59 0.06 6.97
CA PHE A 219 -8.90 0.52 6.53
C PHE A 219 -8.84 1.98 6.05
N GLU A 220 -9.71 2.34 5.12
CA GLU A 220 -9.81 3.70 4.57
C GLU A 220 -11.27 4.05 4.29
N THR A 221 -11.68 5.27 4.62
CA THR A 221 -12.94 5.86 4.14
C THR A 221 -12.66 7.16 3.42
N ILE A 222 -13.41 7.43 2.35
CA ILE A 222 -13.33 8.65 1.55
C ILE A 222 -14.74 9.20 1.38
N ARG A 223 -14.92 10.49 1.66
CA ARG A 223 -16.17 11.21 1.45
C ARG A 223 -15.88 12.50 0.69
N ASN A 224 -16.62 12.75 -0.38
CA ASN A 224 -16.54 13.98 -1.17
C ASN A 224 -17.87 14.73 -1.08
N THR A 225 -17.80 15.99 -0.73
CA THR A 225 -18.94 16.85 -0.47
C THR A 225 -18.86 18.13 -1.31
N ASP A 226 -19.95 18.53 -1.93
CA ASP A 226 -20.14 19.84 -2.52
C ASP A 226 -20.48 20.85 -1.41
N ILE A 227 -19.73 21.93 -1.34
CA ILE A 227 -19.86 22.99 -0.33
C ILE A 227 -20.20 24.36 -0.96
N THR A 228 -20.72 24.35 -2.20
CA THR A 228 -21.10 25.60 -2.90
C THR A 228 -22.29 26.31 -2.27
N THR A 229 -23.11 25.57 -1.52
CA THR A 229 -24.27 26.09 -0.80
C THR A 229 -24.09 25.89 0.70
N ASN A 230 -24.93 26.54 1.50
CA ASN A 230 -24.96 26.36 2.96
C ASN A 230 -25.37 24.94 3.40
N GLU A 231 -25.95 24.15 2.49
CA GLU A 231 -26.26 22.75 2.69
C GLU A 231 -25.19 21.91 2.00
N GLU A 232 -24.41 21.17 2.79
CA GLU A 232 -23.44 20.23 2.27
C GLU A 232 -24.15 19.10 1.54
N LYS A 233 -23.78 18.89 0.26
CA LYS A 233 -24.31 17.79 -0.55
C LYS A 233 -23.26 16.74 -0.78
N GLU A 234 -23.50 15.54 -0.25
CA GLU A 234 -22.63 14.38 -0.51
C GLU A 234 -22.63 14.06 -2.02
N LEU A 235 -21.45 14.08 -2.64
CA LEU A 235 -21.24 13.70 -4.03
C LEU A 235 -20.99 12.22 -4.19
N PHE A 236 -20.10 11.68 -3.36
CA PHE A 236 -19.88 10.25 -3.23
C PHE A 236 -19.18 9.91 -1.90
N LYS A 237 -19.29 8.66 -1.50
CA LYS A 237 -18.51 8.06 -0.42
C LYS A 237 -18.15 6.63 -0.73
N THR A 238 -17.03 6.18 -0.21
CA THR A 238 -16.52 4.81 -0.39
C THR A 238 -15.67 4.41 0.79
N ALA A 239 -15.50 3.10 0.98
CA ALA A 239 -14.63 2.54 1.99
C ALA A 239 -13.83 1.37 1.44
N PHE A 240 -12.60 1.20 1.92
CA PHE A 240 -11.72 0.12 1.54
C PHE A 240 -11.18 -0.58 2.78
N TYR A 241 -11.29 -1.88 2.78
CA TYR A 241 -10.60 -2.78 3.69
C TYR A 241 -9.32 -3.28 3.02
N TYR A 242 -8.23 -3.32 3.76
CA TYR A 242 -6.94 -3.84 3.33
C TYR A 242 -6.72 -5.19 4.04
N PRO A 243 -7.09 -6.32 3.41
CA PRO A 243 -6.87 -7.62 4.01
C PRO A 243 -5.40 -7.82 4.33
N PRO A 244 -5.07 -8.49 5.43
CA PRO A 244 -3.69 -8.84 5.75
C PRO A 244 -3.00 -9.56 4.59
N GLN A 245 -1.81 -9.09 4.20
CA GLN A 245 -0.99 -9.65 3.13
C GLN A 245 0.43 -9.75 3.67
N GLU A 246 0.92 -10.95 3.85
CA GLU A 246 2.17 -11.27 4.54
C GLU A 246 3.38 -10.44 4.04
N HIS A 247 3.51 -10.28 2.72
CA HIS A 247 4.59 -9.51 2.12
C HIS A 247 4.55 -7.98 2.44
N LEU A 248 3.47 -7.50 3.05
CA LEU A 248 3.30 -6.10 3.48
C LEU A 248 3.49 -5.93 4.99
N TYR A 249 3.75 -7.01 5.74
CA TYR A 249 4.06 -6.95 7.15
C TYR A 249 5.45 -6.33 7.37
N ILE A 250 5.63 -5.72 8.53
CA ILE A 250 6.90 -5.11 8.91
C ILE A 250 7.79 -6.19 9.52
N ASP A 251 8.84 -6.58 8.79
CA ASP A 251 9.75 -7.68 9.18
C ASP A 251 10.48 -7.44 10.49
N THR A 252 10.71 -6.17 10.85
CA THR A 252 11.38 -5.78 12.09
C THR A 252 10.45 -5.67 13.29
N ASP A 253 9.14 -5.90 13.11
CA ASP A 253 8.19 -5.90 14.21
C ASP A 253 8.30 -7.20 15.02
N PRO A 254 8.52 -7.14 16.35
CA PRO A 254 8.74 -8.32 17.17
C PRO A 254 7.56 -9.30 17.21
N GLU A 255 6.33 -8.81 17.06
CA GLU A 255 5.14 -9.67 17.03
C GLU A 255 5.04 -10.43 15.71
N ASN A 256 5.38 -9.77 14.59
CA ASN A 256 5.47 -10.42 13.28
C ASN A 256 6.61 -11.45 13.26
N GLN A 257 7.77 -11.14 13.82
CA GLN A 257 8.89 -12.10 13.94
C GLN A 257 8.46 -13.33 14.74
N LYS A 258 7.81 -13.13 15.87
CA LYS A 258 7.30 -14.24 16.68
C LYS A 258 6.24 -15.06 15.93
N LEU A 259 5.34 -14.43 15.21
CA LEU A 259 4.35 -15.14 14.39
C LEU A 259 5.01 -15.99 13.30
N LEU A 260 6.03 -15.47 12.63
CA LEU A 260 6.81 -16.21 11.64
C LEU A 260 7.55 -17.39 12.27
N GLU A 261 8.15 -17.23 13.46
CA GLU A 261 8.78 -18.31 14.21
C GLU A 261 7.76 -19.39 14.59
N GLU A 262 6.58 -19.01 15.11
CA GLU A 262 5.52 -19.96 15.48
C GLU A 262 4.98 -20.72 14.25
N MET A 263 4.85 -20.04 13.09
CA MET A 263 4.45 -20.69 11.84
C MET A 263 5.51 -21.69 11.36
N TRP A 264 6.78 -21.35 11.47
CA TRP A 264 7.89 -22.21 11.11
C TRP A 264 7.97 -23.46 12.03
N ASP A 265 7.77 -23.25 13.32
CA ASP A 265 7.76 -24.34 14.29
C ASP A 265 6.55 -25.28 14.05
N MET A 266 5.38 -24.74 13.71
CA MET A 266 4.22 -25.56 13.34
C MET A 266 4.47 -26.35 12.03
N GLU A 267 5.09 -25.75 11.04
CA GLU A 267 5.43 -26.41 9.78
C GLU A 267 6.46 -27.53 10.01
N ASN A 268 7.47 -27.27 10.85
CA ASN A 268 8.46 -28.29 11.24
C ASN A 268 7.82 -29.43 12.06
N GLN A 269 6.92 -29.13 13.00
CA GLN A 269 6.19 -30.16 13.77
C GLN A 269 5.26 -31.00 12.89
N LEU A 270 4.65 -30.39 11.87
CA LEU A 270 3.85 -31.13 10.89
C LEU A 270 4.71 -32.04 10.01
N ASN A 271 5.92 -31.61 9.70
CA ASN A 271 6.90 -32.41 8.98
C ASN A 271 7.46 -33.55 9.86
N ASP A 272 7.83 -33.29 11.10
CA ASP A 272 8.31 -34.31 12.07
C ASP A 272 7.26 -35.38 12.36
N ASN A 273 5.98 -35.01 12.51
CA ASN A 273 4.88 -35.96 12.70
C ASN A 273 4.59 -36.82 11.46
N GLN A 274 5.07 -36.42 10.28
CA GLN A 274 5.02 -37.24 9.06
C GLN A 274 6.25 -38.13 8.91
N GLU A 275 7.34 -37.86 9.62
CA GLU A 275 8.54 -38.70 9.61
C GLU A 275 8.44 -39.92 10.53
N ASP A 276 7.65 -39.85 11.62
CA ASP A 276 7.46 -41.00 12.55
C ASP A 276 6.62 -42.16 11.94
N GLU A 277 5.94 -41.97 10.83
CA GLU A 277 5.21 -43.03 10.10
C GLU A 277 6.00 -43.69 8.96
N LYS A 278 7.19 -43.21 8.63
CA LYS A 278 8.06 -43.86 7.64
C LYS A 278 9.52 -43.80 8.12
N GLN A 279 10.09 -44.96 8.46
CA GLN A 279 11.54 -45.14 8.30
C GLN A 279 11.91 -44.85 6.84
N ALA A 280 12.01 -43.57 6.47
CA ALA A 280 12.42 -43.16 5.15
C ALA A 280 13.95 -43.04 5.14
N GLN A 281 14.56 -43.84 4.29
CA GLN A 281 15.89 -43.56 3.75
C GLN A 281 15.97 -42.08 3.42
N THR A 282 17.02 -41.41 3.85
CA THR A 282 17.33 -40.01 3.46
C THR A 282 17.53 -39.98 1.94
N VAL A 283 16.49 -39.68 1.22
CA VAL A 283 16.52 -39.56 -0.26
C VAL A 283 16.97 -38.11 -0.57
N SER A 284 18.11 -37.98 -1.24
CA SER A 284 18.61 -36.70 -1.70
C SER A 284 17.63 -36.11 -2.72
N LEU A 285 17.47 -34.76 -2.76
CA LEU A 285 16.69 -34.10 -3.80
C LEU A 285 17.10 -34.53 -5.22
N ALA A 286 18.41 -34.74 -5.42
CA ALA A 286 18.96 -35.25 -6.70
C ALA A 286 18.54 -36.69 -7.03
N ASP A 287 18.09 -37.46 -6.05
CA ASP A 287 17.55 -38.81 -6.26
C ASP A 287 16.09 -38.80 -6.71
N ILE A 288 15.38 -37.69 -6.47
CA ILE A 288 13.96 -37.50 -6.77
C ILE A 288 13.77 -36.66 -8.03
N MET A 289 14.57 -35.61 -8.21
CA MET A 289 14.35 -34.60 -9.23
C MET A 289 15.66 -34.06 -9.80
N ASP A 290 15.73 -34.01 -11.10
CA ASP A 290 16.73 -33.22 -11.84
C ASP A 290 16.05 -31.94 -12.37
N CYS A 291 16.69 -30.78 -12.24
CA CYS A 291 16.13 -29.55 -12.77
C CYS A 291 17.16 -28.71 -13.54
N LYS A 292 16.66 -27.96 -14.53
CA LYS A 292 17.41 -27.00 -15.33
C LYS A 292 16.69 -25.67 -15.36
N ILE A 293 17.47 -24.61 -15.16
CA ILE A 293 16.97 -23.24 -15.17
C ILE A 293 17.74 -22.47 -16.26
N TYR A 294 17.02 -21.92 -17.23
CA TYR A 294 17.64 -21.20 -18.33
C TYR A 294 16.72 -20.11 -18.93
N PRO A 295 17.30 -19.08 -19.62
CA PRO A 295 18.71 -18.76 -19.64
C PRO A 295 19.20 -18.23 -18.29
N ASN A 296 20.49 -18.39 -18.02
CA ASN A 296 21.15 -17.76 -16.87
C ASN A 296 22.43 -17.05 -17.39
N PRO A 297 22.52 -15.70 -17.39
CA PRO A 297 21.53 -14.76 -16.83
C PRO A 297 20.21 -14.68 -17.59
N VAL A 298 19.12 -14.39 -16.87
CA VAL A 298 17.79 -14.16 -17.46
C VAL A 298 17.64 -12.70 -17.87
N THR A 299 17.05 -12.46 -19.07
CA THR A 299 16.76 -11.11 -19.55
C THR A 299 15.27 -10.80 -19.61
N THR A 300 14.45 -11.75 -20.05
CA THR A 300 12.99 -11.54 -20.21
C THR A 300 12.17 -12.70 -19.65
N THR A 301 12.55 -13.94 -19.93
CA THR A 301 11.78 -15.12 -19.57
C THR A 301 12.72 -16.18 -18.98
N LEU A 302 12.34 -16.70 -17.83
CA LEU A 302 13.01 -17.80 -17.16
C LEU A 302 12.23 -19.09 -17.42
N TYR A 303 12.91 -20.10 -17.92
CA TYR A 303 12.38 -21.45 -18.06
C TYR A 303 12.91 -22.34 -16.94
N LEU A 304 12.03 -23.08 -16.34
CA LEU A 304 12.34 -24.13 -15.40
C LEU A 304 11.84 -25.45 -15.99
N GLU A 305 12.76 -26.32 -16.33
CA GLU A 305 12.51 -27.68 -16.81
C GLU A 305 12.95 -28.68 -15.75
N TYR A 306 12.11 -29.62 -15.38
CA TYR A 306 12.46 -30.60 -14.36
C TYR A 306 11.94 -32.00 -14.73
N GLU A 307 12.67 -33.02 -14.30
CA GLU A 307 12.34 -34.42 -14.44
C GLU A 307 12.16 -35.03 -13.05
N LEU A 308 10.99 -35.59 -12.78
CA LEU A 308 10.70 -36.33 -11.55
C LEU A 308 10.98 -37.82 -11.81
N LYS A 309 11.81 -38.40 -10.95
CA LYS A 309 12.13 -39.84 -10.97
C LYS A 309 11.07 -40.68 -10.29
N GLN A 310 10.22 -40.06 -9.49
CA GLN A 310 9.08 -40.67 -8.81
C GLN A 310 7.95 -39.66 -8.61
N ASP A 311 6.76 -40.14 -8.27
CA ASP A 311 5.64 -39.27 -7.96
C ASP A 311 5.96 -38.38 -6.77
N ALA A 312 5.74 -37.05 -6.90
CA ALA A 312 6.05 -36.10 -5.88
C ALA A 312 5.08 -34.91 -5.87
N LYS A 313 4.99 -34.26 -4.73
CA LYS A 313 4.29 -32.98 -4.60
C LYS A 313 5.30 -31.86 -4.84
N VAL A 314 5.11 -31.08 -5.89
CA VAL A 314 6.09 -30.10 -6.37
C VAL A 314 5.55 -28.70 -6.26
N SER A 315 6.36 -27.79 -5.71
CA SER A 315 6.15 -26.34 -5.72
C SER A 315 7.45 -25.62 -6.03
N PHE A 316 7.36 -24.44 -6.62
CA PHE A 316 8.51 -23.58 -6.91
C PHE A 316 8.29 -22.20 -6.33
N GLN A 317 9.37 -21.64 -5.80
CA GLN A 317 9.38 -20.30 -5.27
C GLN A 317 10.57 -19.55 -5.89
N LEU A 318 10.30 -18.38 -6.46
CA LEU A 318 11.32 -17.51 -7.04
C LEU A 318 11.38 -16.21 -6.24
N TYR A 319 12.58 -15.88 -5.79
CA TYR A 319 12.85 -14.68 -5.01
C TYR A 319 13.88 -13.79 -5.70
N THR A 320 13.84 -12.50 -5.43
CA THR A 320 14.95 -11.59 -5.74
C THR A 320 16.13 -11.87 -4.83
N ILE A 321 17.32 -11.34 -5.17
CA ILE A 321 18.51 -11.40 -4.31
C ILE A 321 18.25 -10.74 -2.93
N GLY A 322 17.31 -9.78 -2.87
CA GLY A 322 16.89 -9.12 -1.64
C GLY A 322 15.80 -9.86 -0.85
N GLY A 323 15.46 -11.11 -1.22
CA GLY A 323 14.49 -11.93 -0.50
C GLY A 323 13.02 -11.67 -0.85
N SER A 324 12.71 -10.73 -1.75
CA SER A 324 11.33 -10.48 -2.16
C SER A 324 10.81 -11.55 -3.11
N PRO A 325 9.61 -12.13 -2.87
CA PRO A 325 9.06 -13.16 -3.74
C PRO A 325 8.68 -12.57 -5.11
N VAL A 326 9.11 -13.23 -6.18
CA VAL A 326 8.78 -12.88 -7.56
C VAL A 326 7.64 -13.75 -8.08
N LYS A 327 7.68 -15.04 -7.75
CA LYS A 327 6.64 -15.99 -8.13
C LYS A 327 6.61 -17.16 -7.15
N LEU A 328 5.41 -17.46 -6.67
CA LEU A 328 5.13 -18.63 -5.85
C LEU A 328 4.17 -19.54 -6.61
N THR A 329 4.38 -20.86 -6.54
CA THR A 329 3.45 -21.83 -7.10
C THR A 329 2.94 -22.72 -5.96
N ASN A 330 1.64 -22.97 -5.94
CA ASN A 330 1.06 -23.93 -5.01
C ASN A 330 1.60 -25.33 -5.30
N ALA A 331 1.82 -26.11 -4.25
CA ALA A 331 2.25 -27.49 -4.35
C ALA A 331 1.17 -28.32 -5.08
N LYS A 332 1.58 -29.01 -6.16
CA LYS A 332 0.73 -29.89 -6.96
C LYS A 332 1.30 -31.28 -7.01
N GLN A 333 0.43 -32.29 -6.84
CA GLN A 333 0.83 -33.68 -7.07
C GLN A 333 1.18 -33.86 -8.55
N LYS A 334 2.34 -34.43 -8.81
CA LYS A 334 2.89 -34.75 -10.14
C LYS A 334 3.36 -36.17 -10.17
N THR A 335 3.13 -36.87 -11.27
CA THR A 335 3.68 -38.21 -11.52
C THR A 335 5.12 -38.12 -12.00
N ALA A 336 5.86 -39.23 -11.93
CA ALA A 336 7.19 -39.32 -12.56
C ALA A 336 7.13 -38.92 -14.04
N GLY A 337 8.10 -38.10 -14.50
CA GLY A 337 8.14 -37.57 -15.86
C GLY A 337 8.77 -36.19 -15.97
N THR A 338 8.86 -35.69 -17.21
CA THR A 338 9.46 -34.39 -17.53
C THR A 338 8.37 -33.30 -17.64
N TYR A 339 8.65 -32.12 -17.12
CA TYR A 339 7.74 -30.98 -17.04
C TYR A 339 8.42 -29.68 -17.45
#